data_763e16bc5c80d7ce93235e940ded1e77
#
_entry.id   763e16bc5c80d7ce93235e940ded1e77
#
_cell.length_a   1.000
_cell.length_b   1.000
_cell.length_c   1.000
_cell.angle_alpha   90.00
_cell.angle_beta   90.00
_cell.angle_gamma   90.00
#
_symmetry.space_group_name_H-M   'P 1'
#
loop_
_entity.id
_entity.type
_entity.pdbx_description
1 polymer ?
#
loop_
_entity_poly.entity_id
_entity_poly.type
_entity_poly.pdbx_seq_one_letter_code
_entity_poly.pdbx_strand_id
1 'polypeptide(L)'
;MTVLPRLARRLLRSFAVFFAFSFLTGAVIAQNQPATNSTWSQEDALRISQEVQKRLGGLNNYGVFDWITFGFHGKSIVLQGYASRPTVKNEVGSALKKIPGVESVDNQIQVLPLSSMDNRIRAEVYNHIYTQPALRMYNANQGSISEAVGPGGSSSMSRAAGRDAVRMSGGIVNYPPRGFHAIHIIVRNGNVILYGAVNRESDKAIAGIQANSTSGVFSVQNDLVVQGAQ
;
A
#
# COMPACT_ATOMS: atom_id res chain seq x y z
N MET A 1 -50.41 22.23 29.59
CA MET A 1 -49.32 21.44 30.21
C MET A 1 -48.26 21.24 29.17
N THR A 2 -47.23 22.05 29.30
CA THR A 2 -46.17 22.25 28.30
C THR A 2 -44.90 21.61 28.82
N VAL A 3 -44.30 20.70 28.05
CA VAL A 3 -42.96 20.15 28.35
C VAL A 3 -42.01 20.51 27.22
N LEU A 4 -41.05 21.35 27.51
CA LEU A 4 -39.93 21.78 26.63
C LEU A 4 -38.82 20.73 26.64
N PRO A 5 -38.13 20.46 25.52
CA PRO A 5 -36.90 19.69 25.49
C PRO A 5 -35.67 20.56 25.78
N ARG A 6 -34.77 19.99 26.56
CA ARG A 6 -33.52 20.59 27.01
C ARG A 6 -32.46 20.60 25.88
N LEU A 7 -32.06 21.79 25.47
CA LEU A 7 -30.88 22.03 24.61
C LEU A 7 -29.59 21.87 25.43
N ALA A 8 -28.73 20.98 25.02
CA ALA A 8 -27.39 20.82 25.56
C ALA A 8 -26.47 21.95 25.06
N ARG A 9 -26.03 22.83 25.97
CA ARG A 9 -25.02 23.86 25.74
C ARG A 9 -23.63 23.22 25.67
N ARG A 10 -22.96 23.32 24.53
CA ARG A 10 -21.52 23.08 24.40
C ARG A 10 -20.78 24.34 24.86
N LEU A 11 -20.05 24.23 25.95
CA LEU A 11 -19.14 25.25 26.46
C LEU A 11 -17.83 25.23 25.66
N LEU A 12 -17.64 26.29 24.90
CA LEU A 12 -16.36 26.66 24.28
C LEU A 12 -15.49 27.31 25.37
N ARG A 13 -14.44 26.64 25.82
CA ARG A 13 -13.45 27.23 26.73
C ARG A 13 -12.29 27.79 25.92
N SER A 14 -12.34 29.12 25.72
CA SER A 14 -11.21 29.93 25.29
C SER A 14 -10.19 30.06 26.43
N PHE A 15 -8.98 29.53 26.25
CA PHE A 15 -7.86 29.82 27.14
C PHE A 15 -7.12 31.05 26.59
N ALA A 16 -7.34 32.19 27.23
CA ALA A 16 -6.49 33.35 27.06
C ALA A 16 -5.28 33.20 28.00
N VAL A 17 -4.10 33.06 27.43
CA VAL A 17 -2.85 33.06 28.18
C VAL A 17 -2.33 34.50 28.19
N PHE A 18 -2.36 35.13 29.36
CA PHE A 18 -1.72 36.41 29.64
C PHE A 18 -0.19 36.19 29.74
N PHE A 19 0.57 36.80 28.85
CA PHE A 19 2.03 36.84 28.92
C PHE A 19 2.43 38.02 29.84
N ALA A 20 2.86 37.71 31.06
CA ALA A 20 3.57 38.64 31.91
C ALA A 20 5.06 38.66 31.51
N PHE A 21 5.51 39.79 31.01
CA PHE A 21 6.91 40.04 30.64
C PHE A 21 7.69 40.42 31.91
N SER A 22 8.44 39.48 32.48
CA SER A 22 9.44 39.78 33.52
C SER A 22 10.84 39.70 32.89
N PHE A 23 11.46 40.85 32.71
CA PHE A 23 12.88 40.97 32.36
C PHE A 23 13.71 40.51 33.56
N LEU A 24 14.32 39.33 33.45
CA LEU A 24 15.41 38.92 34.31
C LEU A 24 16.66 38.78 33.41
N THR A 25 17.60 39.69 33.56
CA THR A 25 18.94 39.60 32.98
C THR A 25 19.70 38.44 33.70
N GLY A 26 19.66 37.26 33.09
CA GLY A 26 20.42 36.10 33.51
C GLY A 26 21.41 35.71 32.41
N ALA A 27 22.67 35.57 32.78
CA ALA A 27 23.79 35.22 31.93
C ALA A 27 23.46 34.02 31.03
N VAL A 28 23.59 34.20 29.70
CA VAL A 28 23.52 33.14 28.73
C VAL A 28 24.75 32.27 28.87
N ILE A 29 24.64 31.21 29.64
CA ILE A 29 25.56 30.08 29.50
C ILE A 29 25.09 29.35 28.26
N ALA A 30 25.77 29.55 27.15
CA ALA A 30 25.60 28.74 25.95
C ALA A 30 25.98 27.30 26.31
N GLN A 31 25.02 26.51 26.73
CA GLN A 31 25.16 25.08 26.76
C GLN A 31 25.19 24.61 25.29
N ASN A 32 26.41 24.44 24.75
CA ASN A 32 26.63 23.59 23.60
C ASN A 32 26.29 22.15 24.00
N GLN A 33 24.99 21.84 24.01
CA GLN A 33 24.59 20.45 23.91
C GLN A 33 24.90 20.06 22.45
N PRO A 34 25.74 19.04 22.23
CA PRO A 34 25.80 18.45 20.90
C PRO A 34 24.39 17.99 20.59
N ALA A 35 23.75 18.62 19.60
CA ALA A 35 22.54 18.11 19.03
C ALA A 35 22.88 16.72 18.50
N THR A 36 22.54 15.70 19.26
CA THR A 36 22.49 14.34 18.75
C THR A 36 21.43 14.38 17.68
N ASN A 37 21.87 14.57 16.42
CA ASN A 37 20.99 14.50 15.26
C ASN A 37 20.43 13.10 15.20
N SER A 38 19.33 12.88 15.94
CA SER A 38 18.59 11.62 15.97
C SER A 38 17.82 11.34 14.68
N THR A 39 17.93 12.24 13.70
CA THR A 39 17.26 12.16 12.39
C THR A 39 18.29 12.24 11.26
N TRP A 40 17.96 11.66 10.13
CA TRP A 40 18.76 11.85 8.91
C TRP A 40 18.76 13.32 8.45
N SER A 41 19.85 13.74 7.80
CA SER A 41 19.82 14.96 7.00
C SER A 41 18.80 14.80 5.85
N GLN A 42 18.35 15.91 5.28
CA GLN A 42 17.41 15.86 4.14
C GLN A 42 18.01 15.09 2.96
N GLU A 43 19.31 15.25 2.71
CA GLU A 43 20.04 14.55 1.66
C GLU A 43 20.10 13.04 1.92
N ASP A 44 20.43 12.63 3.15
CA ASP A 44 20.45 11.23 3.53
C ASP A 44 19.05 10.60 3.43
N ALA A 45 18.01 11.31 3.86
CA ALA A 45 16.63 10.83 3.77
C ALA A 45 16.22 10.60 2.31
N LEU A 46 16.59 11.48 1.39
CA LEU A 46 16.36 11.29 -0.05
C LEU A 46 17.10 10.08 -0.59
N ARG A 47 18.41 9.96 -0.29
CA ARG A 47 19.23 8.82 -0.70
C ARG A 47 18.67 7.50 -0.20
N ILE A 48 18.28 7.45 1.10
CA ILE A 48 17.70 6.25 1.71
C ILE A 48 16.34 5.94 1.09
N SER A 49 15.51 6.95 0.82
CA SER A 49 14.22 6.79 0.14
C SER A 49 14.38 6.13 -1.24
N GLN A 50 15.33 6.59 -2.04
CA GLN A 50 15.62 6.00 -3.35
C GLN A 50 16.12 4.56 -3.24
N GLU A 51 16.99 4.28 -2.26
CA GLU A 51 17.50 2.93 -2.04
C GLU A 51 16.40 1.98 -1.54
N VAL A 52 15.46 2.46 -0.69
CA VAL A 52 14.27 1.69 -0.27
C VAL A 52 13.42 1.34 -1.49
N GLN A 53 13.09 2.31 -2.33
CA GLN A 53 12.28 2.08 -3.54
C GLN A 53 12.96 1.07 -4.48
N LYS A 54 14.26 1.22 -4.71
CA LYS A 54 15.05 0.30 -5.52
C LYS A 54 15.01 -1.12 -4.97
N ARG A 55 15.15 -1.29 -3.65
CA ARG A 55 15.12 -2.61 -3.02
C ARG A 55 13.74 -3.24 -3.05
N LEU A 56 12.69 -2.47 -2.80
CA LEU A 56 11.32 -2.95 -2.92
C LEU A 56 11.00 -3.41 -4.35
N GLY A 57 11.38 -2.62 -5.35
CA GLY A 57 11.19 -2.97 -6.77
C GLY A 57 12.02 -4.18 -7.25
N GLY A 58 13.10 -4.50 -6.55
CA GLY A 58 13.96 -5.66 -6.86
C GLY A 58 13.57 -6.96 -6.15
N LEU A 59 12.51 -6.98 -5.33
CA LEU A 59 12.09 -8.18 -4.61
C LEU A 59 11.34 -9.14 -5.53
N ASN A 60 11.83 -10.38 -5.61
CA ASN A 60 11.23 -11.39 -6.48
C ASN A 60 9.83 -11.84 -6.06
N ASN A 61 9.50 -11.72 -4.78
CA ASN A 61 8.23 -12.19 -4.22
C ASN A 61 7.20 -11.07 -4.02
N TYR A 62 7.58 -9.81 -4.26
CA TYR A 62 6.67 -8.67 -4.22
C TYR A 62 5.84 -8.62 -5.49
N GLY A 63 4.52 -8.58 -5.36
CA GLY A 63 3.61 -8.68 -6.50
C GLY A 63 2.35 -7.83 -6.36
N VAL A 64 1.42 -8.06 -7.27
CA VAL A 64 0.16 -7.32 -7.38
C VAL A 64 -0.74 -7.44 -6.13
N PHE A 65 -0.56 -8.49 -5.34
CA PHE A 65 -1.34 -8.75 -4.11
C PHE A 65 -0.67 -8.27 -2.84
N ASP A 66 0.41 -7.52 -2.96
CA ASP A 66 1.14 -6.90 -1.86
C ASP A 66 1.08 -5.38 -2.00
N TRP A 67 1.01 -4.65 -0.91
CA TRP A 67 1.14 -3.19 -0.89
C TRP A 67 1.92 -2.76 0.33
N ILE A 68 3.10 -2.20 0.11
CA ILE A 68 4.00 -1.81 1.18
C ILE A 68 4.39 -0.36 1.01
N THR A 69 4.19 0.38 2.07
CA THR A 69 4.61 1.77 2.22
C THR A 69 5.68 1.88 3.30
N PHE A 70 6.43 2.96 3.28
CA PHE A 70 7.43 3.22 4.30
C PHE A 70 7.40 4.68 4.74
N GLY A 71 7.81 4.90 5.97
CA GLY A 71 8.04 6.21 6.57
C GLY A 71 9.33 6.20 7.38
N PHE A 72 9.73 7.37 7.84
CA PHE A 72 10.92 7.54 8.66
C PHE A 72 10.56 7.99 10.08
N HIS A 73 11.21 7.39 11.06
CA HIS A 73 11.14 7.80 12.45
C HIS A 73 12.57 7.85 13.02
N GLY A 74 13.13 9.06 13.18
CA GLY A 74 14.55 9.21 13.48
C GLY A 74 15.41 8.61 12.37
N LYS A 75 16.32 7.71 12.72
CA LYS A 75 17.12 6.91 11.77
C LYS A 75 16.58 5.50 11.55
N SER A 76 15.29 5.31 11.80
CA SER A 76 14.60 4.06 11.62
C SER A 76 13.61 4.15 10.46
N ILE A 77 13.44 3.04 9.74
CA ILE A 77 12.40 2.89 8.72
C ILE A 77 11.20 2.19 9.36
N VAL A 78 10.02 2.77 9.20
CA VAL A 78 8.75 2.13 9.58
C VAL A 78 8.10 1.61 8.32
N LEU A 79 7.81 0.30 8.28
CA LEU A 79 7.12 -0.37 7.19
C LEU A 79 5.68 -0.62 7.55
N GLN A 80 4.76 -0.27 6.65
CA GLN A 80 3.33 -0.49 6.81
C GLN A 80 2.72 -1.07 5.53
N GLY A 81 1.50 -1.58 5.65
CA GLY A 81 0.76 -2.12 4.53
C GLY A 81 0.50 -3.62 4.64
N TYR A 82 0.35 -4.29 3.51
CA TYR A 82 -0.12 -5.66 3.43
C TYR A 82 0.81 -6.54 2.61
N ALA A 83 1.05 -7.75 3.08
CA ALA A 83 1.76 -8.79 2.35
C ALA A 83 0.86 -10.02 2.20
N SER A 84 0.83 -10.58 1.02
CA SER A 84 0.07 -11.80 0.72
C SER A 84 0.66 -13.03 1.42
N ARG A 85 1.94 -12.97 1.78
CA ARG A 85 2.67 -14.08 2.39
C ARG A 85 3.68 -13.60 3.45
N PRO A 86 3.95 -14.41 4.50
CA PRO A 86 4.97 -14.08 5.50
C PRO A 86 6.37 -13.91 4.91
N THR A 87 6.69 -14.63 3.83
CA THR A 87 7.98 -14.53 3.12
C THR A 87 8.23 -13.12 2.59
N VAL A 88 7.21 -12.46 2.01
CA VAL A 88 7.31 -11.09 1.52
C VAL A 88 7.61 -10.12 2.67
N LYS A 89 6.87 -10.22 3.77
CA LYS A 89 7.13 -9.41 4.98
C LYS A 89 8.57 -9.54 5.46
N ASN A 90 9.09 -10.77 5.53
CA ASN A 90 10.43 -11.06 6.02
C ASN A 90 11.52 -10.59 5.05
N GLU A 91 11.31 -10.80 3.74
CA GLU A 91 12.23 -10.32 2.69
C GLU A 91 12.38 -8.81 2.71
N VAL A 92 11.27 -8.08 2.75
CA VAL A 92 11.28 -6.61 2.82
C VAL A 92 12.06 -6.13 4.03
N GLY A 93 11.73 -6.62 5.22
CA GLY A 93 12.41 -6.24 6.45
C GLY A 93 13.91 -6.52 6.40
N SER A 94 14.31 -7.68 5.87
CA SER A 94 15.70 -8.08 5.75
C SER A 94 16.47 -7.27 4.69
N ALA A 95 15.83 -6.93 3.58
CA ALA A 95 16.42 -6.13 2.53
C ALA A 95 16.72 -4.69 3.02
N LEU A 96 15.79 -4.07 3.75
CA LEU A 96 15.94 -2.70 4.19
C LEU A 96 16.92 -2.53 5.35
N LYS A 97 17.08 -3.52 6.23
CA LYS A 97 18.10 -3.53 7.27
C LYS A 97 19.55 -3.43 6.74
N LYS A 98 19.75 -3.78 5.46
CA LYS A 98 21.06 -3.74 4.80
C LYS A 98 21.37 -2.39 4.16
N ILE A 99 20.50 -1.39 4.29
CA ILE A 99 20.74 -0.05 3.74
C ILE A 99 21.72 0.71 4.64
N PRO A 100 22.83 1.21 4.12
CA PRO A 100 23.78 1.99 4.91
C PRO A 100 23.14 3.23 5.52
N GLY A 101 23.32 3.43 6.83
CA GLY A 101 22.75 4.54 7.57
C GLY A 101 21.40 4.26 8.20
N VAL A 102 20.79 3.10 7.98
CA VAL A 102 19.57 2.65 8.65
C VAL A 102 19.95 1.97 9.96
N GLU A 103 19.48 2.49 11.10
CA GLU A 103 19.76 1.93 12.43
C GLU A 103 18.80 0.78 12.75
N SER A 104 17.52 0.92 12.38
CA SER A 104 16.53 -0.13 12.60
C SER A 104 15.41 -0.09 11.57
N VAL A 105 14.68 -1.22 11.47
CA VAL A 105 13.49 -1.34 10.63
C VAL A 105 12.36 -1.87 11.51
N ASP A 106 11.35 -1.02 11.72
CA ASP A 106 10.09 -1.39 12.37
C ASP A 106 9.13 -1.94 11.31
N ASN A 107 8.94 -3.25 11.34
CA ASN A 107 8.17 -3.95 10.31
C ASN A 107 6.74 -4.23 10.78
N GLN A 108 5.86 -3.26 10.57
CA GLN A 108 4.43 -3.30 10.89
C GLN A 108 3.56 -3.87 9.74
N ILE A 109 4.16 -4.46 8.70
CA ILE A 109 3.43 -5.07 7.58
C ILE A 109 2.49 -6.15 8.13
N GLN A 110 1.22 -6.07 7.73
CA GLN A 110 0.21 -7.07 8.06
C GLN A 110 0.22 -8.19 7.02
N VAL A 111 0.36 -9.43 7.48
CA VAL A 111 0.23 -10.59 6.59
C VAL A 111 -1.25 -10.92 6.44
N LEU A 112 -1.70 -11.02 5.20
CA LEU A 112 -3.09 -11.36 4.90
C LEU A 112 -3.39 -12.80 5.32
N PRO A 113 -4.58 -13.08 5.87
CA PRO A 113 -4.95 -14.42 6.28
C PRO A 113 -5.03 -15.38 5.07
N LEU A 114 -4.71 -16.64 5.32
CA LEU A 114 -4.92 -17.70 4.34
C LEU A 114 -6.43 -17.97 4.22
N SER A 115 -7.00 -17.64 3.08
CA SER A 115 -8.41 -17.81 2.78
C SER A 115 -8.57 -18.20 1.31
N SER A 116 -9.15 -19.38 1.05
CA SER A 116 -9.43 -19.84 -0.30
C SER A 116 -10.43 -18.93 -1.02
N MET A 117 -11.36 -18.35 -0.28
CA MET A 117 -12.34 -17.38 -0.78
C MET A 117 -11.64 -16.09 -1.23
N ASP A 118 -10.82 -15.49 -0.35
CA ASP A 118 -10.08 -14.26 -0.69
C ASP A 118 -9.12 -14.49 -1.85
N ASN A 119 -8.50 -15.68 -1.91
CA ASN A 119 -7.61 -16.03 -3.02
C ASN A 119 -8.35 -16.09 -4.35
N ARG A 120 -9.57 -16.65 -4.37
CA ARG A 120 -10.42 -16.65 -5.55
C ARG A 120 -10.80 -15.22 -5.95
N ILE A 121 -11.20 -14.40 -4.98
CA ILE A 121 -11.53 -12.99 -5.22
C ILE A 121 -10.32 -12.24 -5.79
N ARG A 122 -9.11 -12.42 -5.23
CA ARG A 122 -7.87 -11.81 -5.77
C ARG A 122 -7.67 -12.15 -7.25
N ALA A 123 -7.81 -13.42 -7.61
CA ALA A 123 -7.65 -13.87 -8.98
C ALA A 123 -8.71 -13.32 -9.92
N GLU A 124 -9.97 -13.29 -9.49
CA GLU A 124 -11.08 -12.77 -10.30
C GLU A 124 -11.00 -11.25 -10.47
N VAL A 125 -10.71 -10.48 -9.39
CA VAL A 125 -10.49 -9.03 -9.46
C VAL A 125 -9.31 -8.69 -10.37
N TYR A 126 -8.20 -9.43 -10.26
CA TYR A 126 -7.06 -9.27 -11.15
C TYR A 126 -7.46 -9.44 -12.62
N ASN A 127 -8.18 -10.51 -12.93
CA ASN A 127 -8.67 -10.75 -14.28
C ASN A 127 -9.62 -9.65 -14.76
N HIS A 128 -10.57 -9.22 -13.93
CA HIS A 128 -11.52 -8.17 -14.29
C HIS A 128 -10.82 -6.84 -14.57
N ILE A 129 -9.86 -6.44 -13.75
CA ILE A 129 -9.13 -5.18 -13.92
C ILE A 129 -8.21 -5.27 -15.15
N TYR A 130 -7.33 -6.25 -15.20
CA TYR A 130 -6.25 -6.27 -16.20
C TYR A 130 -6.63 -6.83 -17.57
N THR A 131 -7.86 -7.34 -17.74
CA THR A 131 -8.42 -7.62 -19.07
C THR A 131 -9.15 -6.42 -19.70
N GLN A 132 -9.42 -5.37 -18.92
CA GLN A 132 -10.04 -4.15 -19.47
C GLN A 132 -9.05 -3.42 -20.39
N PRO A 133 -9.48 -3.03 -21.60
CA PRO A 133 -8.60 -2.33 -22.55
C PRO A 133 -7.96 -1.07 -21.96
N ALA A 134 -8.73 -0.28 -21.21
CA ALA A 134 -8.26 0.96 -20.60
C ALA A 134 -7.20 0.73 -19.50
N LEU A 135 -7.23 -0.43 -18.82
CA LEU A 135 -6.37 -0.71 -17.68
C LEU A 135 -5.17 -1.61 -17.99
N ARG A 136 -5.07 -2.14 -19.21
CA ARG A 136 -3.96 -3.03 -19.60
C ARG A 136 -2.60 -2.37 -19.48
N MET A 137 -2.52 -1.05 -19.70
CA MET A 137 -1.27 -0.30 -19.60
C MET A 137 -0.67 -0.31 -18.19
N TYR A 138 -1.47 -0.59 -17.17
CA TYR A 138 -1.03 -0.65 -15.77
C TYR A 138 -0.46 -2.02 -15.35
N ASN A 139 -0.46 -3.00 -16.27
CA ASN A 139 0.15 -4.31 -16.07
C ASN A 139 1.53 -4.34 -16.74
N ALA A 140 2.56 -4.76 -16.03
CA ALA A 140 3.93 -4.89 -16.56
C ALA A 140 3.99 -5.73 -17.84
N ASN A 141 3.16 -6.75 -17.94
CA ASN A 141 3.08 -7.67 -19.09
C ASN A 141 2.02 -7.26 -20.12
N GLN A 142 1.55 -6.02 -20.07
CA GLN A 142 0.57 -5.45 -20.99
C GLN A 142 -0.68 -6.36 -21.21
N GLY A 143 -1.13 -7.01 -20.15
CA GLY A 143 -2.32 -7.85 -20.15
C GLY A 143 -2.10 -9.28 -20.65
N SER A 144 -0.88 -9.78 -20.66
CA SER A 144 -0.61 -11.20 -20.88
C SER A 144 -1.10 -12.02 -19.68
N ILE A 145 -2.26 -12.63 -19.82
CA ILE A 145 -2.85 -13.54 -18.82
C ILE A 145 -2.03 -14.84 -18.72
N SER A 146 -1.25 -15.17 -19.75
CA SER A 146 -0.46 -16.41 -19.80
C SER A 146 0.61 -16.48 -18.73
N GLU A 147 1.21 -15.36 -18.32
CA GLU A 147 2.17 -15.35 -17.21
C GLU A 147 1.48 -15.41 -15.83
N ALA A 148 0.24 -14.96 -15.73
CA ALA A 148 -0.53 -15.04 -14.51
C ALA A 148 -0.93 -16.49 -14.15
N VAL A 149 -0.90 -17.39 -15.11
CA VAL A 149 -1.25 -18.84 -14.93
C VAL A 149 -0.07 -19.70 -14.53
N GLY A 150 1.16 -19.16 -14.50
CA GLY A 150 2.38 -19.87 -14.05
C GLY A 150 3.13 -20.61 -15.16
N PRO A 151 4.33 -21.16 -14.86
CA PRO A 151 5.17 -21.86 -15.84
C PRO A 151 4.50 -23.16 -16.29
N GLY A 152 3.99 -23.21 -17.50
CA GLY A 152 3.27 -24.33 -18.10
C GLY A 152 2.04 -23.93 -18.91
N GLY A 153 1.56 -22.69 -18.76
CA GLY A 153 0.52 -22.14 -19.60
C GLY A 153 1.07 -21.81 -20.98
N SER A 154 0.89 -22.70 -21.94
CA SER A 154 1.25 -22.38 -23.33
C SER A 154 0.35 -21.25 -23.82
N SER A 155 0.94 -20.30 -24.54
CA SER A 155 0.31 -19.11 -25.12
C SER A 155 -0.85 -19.38 -26.10
N SER A 156 -1.24 -20.62 -26.28
CA SER A 156 -2.30 -21.08 -27.20
C SER A 156 -3.60 -21.50 -26.50
N MET A 157 -3.66 -21.52 -25.16
CA MET A 157 -4.91 -21.84 -24.48
C MET A 157 -5.90 -20.68 -24.59
N SER A 158 -7.08 -21.00 -25.08
CA SER A 158 -8.20 -20.07 -25.23
C SER A 158 -8.47 -19.36 -23.89
N ARG A 159 -8.83 -18.06 -23.95
CA ARG A 159 -9.16 -17.20 -22.78
C ARG A 159 -10.15 -17.85 -21.79
N ALA A 160 -10.98 -18.78 -22.24
CA ALA A 160 -11.92 -19.54 -21.40
C ALA A 160 -11.20 -20.58 -20.55
N ALA A 161 -10.30 -21.37 -21.12
CA ALA A 161 -9.54 -22.41 -20.41
C ALA A 161 -8.58 -21.81 -19.37
N GLY A 162 -8.00 -20.62 -19.62
CA GLY A 162 -7.18 -19.90 -18.67
C GLY A 162 -7.93 -19.46 -17.40
N ARG A 163 -9.19 -19.04 -17.55
CA ARG A 163 -10.04 -18.65 -16.41
C ARG A 163 -10.40 -19.84 -15.52
N ASP A 164 -10.71 -20.97 -16.13
CA ASP A 164 -11.07 -22.16 -15.38
C ASP A 164 -9.85 -22.83 -14.73
N ALA A 165 -8.70 -22.82 -15.38
CA ALA A 165 -7.44 -23.25 -14.78
C ALA A 165 -7.03 -22.40 -13.58
N VAL A 166 -7.22 -21.09 -13.64
CA VAL A 166 -6.99 -20.15 -12.51
C VAL A 166 -7.94 -20.44 -11.34
N ARG A 167 -9.21 -20.72 -11.64
CA ARG A 167 -10.21 -21.06 -10.63
C ARG A 167 -9.90 -22.40 -9.95
N MET A 168 -9.45 -23.39 -10.71
CA MET A 168 -9.23 -24.74 -10.20
C MET A 168 -7.87 -24.95 -9.53
N SER A 169 -6.82 -24.24 -9.96
CA SER A 169 -5.45 -24.46 -9.48
C SER A 169 -4.92 -23.40 -8.50
N GLY A 170 -5.63 -22.29 -8.29
CA GLY A 170 -5.10 -21.16 -7.53
C GLY A 170 -3.83 -20.54 -8.15
N GLY A 171 -3.60 -20.78 -9.45
CA GLY A 171 -2.36 -20.48 -10.14
C GLY A 171 -1.88 -19.04 -9.98
N ILE A 172 -2.77 -18.03 -10.16
CA ILE A 172 -2.41 -16.62 -9.97
C ILE A 172 -1.99 -16.32 -8.53
N VAL A 173 -2.57 -17.00 -7.55
CA VAL A 173 -2.31 -16.72 -6.13
C VAL A 173 -1.03 -17.42 -5.66
N ASN A 174 -0.80 -18.64 -6.12
CA ASN A 174 0.42 -19.39 -5.78
C ASN A 174 1.65 -18.81 -6.51
N TYR A 175 1.44 -18.33 -7.72
CA TYR A 175 2.45 -17.70 -8.57
C TYR A 175 1.96 -16.32 -9.03
N PRO A 176 1.93 -15.32 -8.15
CA PRO A 176 1.43 -14.00 -8.49
C PRO A 176 2.25 -13.42 -9.63
N PRO A 177 1.62 -12.63 -10.51
CA PRO A 177 2.30 -11.97 -11.62
C PRO A 177 3.50 -11.17 -11.13
N ARG A 178 4.64 -11.37 -11.77
CA ARG A 178 5.89 -10.66 -11.47
C ARG A 178 5.97 -9.37 -12.28
N GLY A 179 6.77 -8.44 -11.78
CA GLY A 179 6.99 -7.16 -12.43
C GLY A 179 6.16 -6.03 -11.80
N PHE A 180 6.27 -4.87 -12.40
CA PHE A 180 5.59 -3.68 -11.90
C PHE A 180 4.10 -3.72 -12.23
N HIS A 181 3.28 -3.54 -11.22
CA HIS A 181 1.84 -3.37 -11.34
C HIS A 181 1.48 -2.03 -10.71
N ALA A 182 0.89 -1.12 -11.49
CA ALA A 182 0.51 0.18 -10.98
C ALA A 182 -0.76 0.12 -10.11
N ILE A 183 -1.56 -0.95 -10.24
CA ILE A 183 -2.75 -1.20 -9.41
C ILE A 183 -2.51 -2.45 -8.59
N HIS A 184 -2.43 -2.32 -7.28
CA HIS A 184 -2.33 -3.42 -6.33
C HIS A 184 -3.71 -3.79 -5.79
N ILE A 185 -3.93 -5.09 -5.55
CA ILE A 185 -5.22 -5.66 -5.17
C ILE A 185 -5.07 -6.36 -3.83
N ILE A 186 -5.56 -5.76 -2.78
CA ILE A 186 -5.55 -6.32 -1.43
C ILE A 186 -6.95 -6.85 -1.11
N VAL A 187 -7.05 -8.12 -0.72
CA VAL A 187 -8.33 -8.73 -0.33
C VAL A 187 -8.21 -9.34 1.05
N ARG A 188 -9.15 -8.97 1.90
CA ARG A 188 -9.26 -9.49 3.27
C ARG A 188 -10.72 -9.69 3.65
N ASN A 189 -11.12 -10.92 3.94
CA ASN A 189 -12.49 -11.28 4.32
C ASN A 189 -13.52 -10.77 3.31
N GLY A 190 -13.26 -10.90 2.01
CA GLY A 190 -14.15 -10.43 0.94
C GLY A 190 -14.14 -8.92 0.70
N ASN A 191 -13.40 -8.14 1.49
CA ASN A 191 -13.25 -6.71 1.26
C ASN A 191 -12.01 -6.46 0.38
N VAL A 192 -12.17 -5.71 -0.68
CA VAL A 192 -11.13 -5.36 -1.65
C VAL A 192 -10.67 -3.94 -1.41
N ILE A 193 -9.35 -3.74 -1.37
CA ILE A 193 -8.73 -2.41 -1.38
C ILE A 193 -7.84 -2.34 -2.61
N LEU A 194 -8.01 -1.29 -3.41
CA LEU A 194 -7.16 -0.99 -4.56
C LEU A 194 -6.18 0.12 -4.19
N TYR A 195 -4.88 -0.17 -4.27
CA TYR A 195 -3.82 0.79 -4.04
C TYR A 195 -2.99 1.01 -5.31
N GLY A 196 -2.32 2.16 -5.37
CA GLY A 196 -1.40 2.48 -6.44
C GLY A 196 -1.73 3.78 -7.15
N ALA A 197 -1.31 3.90 -8.42
CA ALA A 197 -1.47 5.13 -9.18
C ALA A 197 -1.96 4.84 -10.60
N VAL A 198 -2.87 5.69 -11.06
CA VAL A 198 -3.42 5.67 -12.42
C VAL A 198 -3.34 7.06 -13.07
N ASN A 199 -3.45 7.13 -14.38
CA ASN A 199 -3.27 8.39 -15.10
C ASN A 199 -4.53 9.25 -15.13
N ARG A 200 -5.73 8.65 -14.97
CA ARG A 200 -7.01 9.34 -15.17
C ARG A 200 -8.04 8.92 -14.12
N GLU A 201 -8.95 9.84 -13.79
CA GLU A 201 -10.11 9.52 -12.93
C GLU A 201 -11.01 8.44 -13.55
N SER A 202 -11.16 8.41 -14.88
CA SER A 202 -11.89 7.34 -15.56
C SER A 202 -11.29 5.96 -15.30
N ASP A 203 -9.96 5.86 -15.28
CA ASP A 203 -9.25 4.59 -15.05
C ASP A 203 -9.44 4.13 -13.60
N LYS A 204 -9.39 5.08 -12.66
CA LYS A 204 -9.72 4.83 -11.25
C LYS A 204 -11.15 4.33 -11.09
N ALA A 205 -12.11 5.01 -11.72
CA ALA A 205 -13.51 4.62 -11.67
C ALA A 205 -13.75 3.23 -12.28
N ILE A 206 -13.16 2.94 -13.45
CA ILE A 206 -13.27 1.63 -14.10
C ILE A 206 -12.68 0.53 -13.20
N ALA A 207 -11.52 0.74 -12.60
CA ALA A 207 -10.91 -0.23 -11.69
C ALA A 207 -11.83 -0.56 -10.50
N GLY A 208 -12.44 0.47 -9.89
CA GLY A 208 -13.42 0.29 -8.82
C GLY A 208 -14.66 -0.49 -9.25
N ILE A 209 -15.24 -0.18 -10.42
CA ILE A 209 -16.39 -0.89 -10.98
C ILE A 209 -16.05 -2.36 -11.24
N GLN A 210 -14.88 -2.64 -11.84
CA GLN A 210 -14.44 -4.01 -12.13
C GLN A 210 -14.23 -4.83 -10.86
N ALA A 211 -13.64 -4.24 -9.82
CA ALA A 211 -13.49 -4.89 -8.53
C ALA A 211 -14.85 -5.18 -7.89
N ASN A 212 -15.77 -4.20 -7.91
CA ASN A 212 -17.09 -4.34 -7.29
C ASN A 212 -18.02 -5.32 -8.02
N SER A 213 -17.81 -5.54 -9.31
CA SER A 213 -18.58 -6.52 -10.12
C SER A 213 -18.13 -7.97 -9.89
N THR A 214 -17.09 -8.19 -9.10
CA THR A 214 -16.53 -9.52 -8.84
C THR A 214 -17.38 -10.28 -7.82
N SER A 215 -17.70 -11.53 -8.13
CA SER A 215 -18.49 -12.40 -7.25
C SER A 215 -17.80 -12.65 -5.91
N GLY A 216 -18.53 -12.49 -4.82
CA GLY A 216 -18.03 -12.69 -3.45
C GLY A 216 -17.34 -11.48 -2.84
N VAL A 217 -17.27 -10.36 -3.55
CA VAL A 217 -16.79 -9.08 -3.00
C VAL A 217 -17.90 -8.45 -2.16
N PHE A 218 -17.59 -8.10 -0.90
CA PHE A 218 -18.53 -7.42 -0.01
C PHE A 218 -18.42 -5.91 -0.10
N SER A 219 -17.19 -5.40 -0.25
CA SER A 219 -16.94 -3.97 -0.39
C SER A 219 -15.69 -3.71 -1.20
N VAL A 220 -15.61 -2.53 -1.81
CA VAL A 220 -14.42 -2.05 -2.51
C VAL A 220 -14.05 -0.67 -1.97
N GLN A 221 -12.84 -0.56 -1.45
CA GLN A 221 -12.19 0.71 -1.13
C GLN A 221 -11.20 1.04 -2.25
N ASN A 222 -11.42 2.15 -2.95
CA ASN A 222 -10.61 2.54 -4.10
C ASN A 222 -9.67 3.69 -3.72
N ASP A 223 -8.49 3.34 -3.22
CA ASP A 223 -7.45 4.27 -2.79
C ASP A 223 -6.41 4.55 -3.90
N LEU A 224 -6.78 4.33 -5.16
CA LEU A 224 -5.94 4.71 -6.28
C LEU A 224 -5.75 6.22 -6.34
N VAL A 225 -4.50 6.65 -6.53
CA VAL A 225 -4.14 8.05 -6.72
C VAL A 225 -4.10 8.36 -8.21
N VAL A 226 -4.69 9.48 -8.63
CA VAL A 226 -4.62 9.93 -10.03
C VAL A 226 -3.40 10.83 -10.18
N GLN A 227 -2.49 10.44 -11.08
CA GLN A 227 -1.29 11.23 -11.37
C GLN A 227 -1.66 12.48 -12.16
N GLY A 228 -1.27 13.66 -11.66
CA GLY A 228 -1.53 14.92 -12.33
C GLY A 228 -2.85 15.59 -11.97
N ALA A 229 -3.66 15.05 -11.07
CA ALA A 229 -4.75 15.78 -10.43
C ALA A 229 -4.15 16.71 -9.35
N GLN A 230 -3.82 17.95 -9.76
CA GLN A 230 -3.52 19.07 -8.86
C GLN A 230 -4.66 20.07 -8.93
#